data_e97d81aa74d3ea6d719b72b57f62263a
#
_entry.id   e97d81aa74d3ea6d719b72b57f62263a
#
_cell.length_a   1.000
_cell.length_b   1.000
_cell.length_c   1.000
_cell.angle_alpha   90.00
_cell.angle_beta   90.00
_cell.angle_gamma   90.00
#
_symmetry.space_group_name_H-M   'P 1'
#
loop_
_entity.id
_entity.type
_entity.pdbx_description
1 polymer ?
#
loop_
_entity_poly.entity_id
_entity_poly.type
_entity_poly.pdbx_seq_one_letter_code
_entity_poly.pdbx_strand_id
1 'polypeptide(L)'
;MFKYTLDNKKYHTLNYFYKTKFNSKVFKVSLNGNFSCPNFKNGNGCIFCSHGSGDFAGNKEDDLVTQFNEVKTMMEKKWPHAKYIGYFQANTNTYAPLDILKEKYETILKLPNVIGLSIATRCDAISDECLDYLEDLSKRTFLTIELGLQSMHDKTLKLINRGHDLKSFDECVKKLKQRNINVVVHIINGLPFETKDMMLATVKYLNSLKIDGIKIHMLHVLKNTELEKLYNETHFHILTKEEYIDIVCDELELLNEKIVIHRITGDPTKEDLIEPTWLIKKFCVLNDIDKEMVRRNSYQGKRKDN
;
A
#
# COMPACT_ATOMS: atom_id res chain seq x y z
N MET A 1 -10.09 -21.08 15.43
CA MET A 1 -10.22 -20.26 14.18
C MET A 1 -9.66 -18.88 14.47
N PHE A 2 -8.93 -18.27 13.55
CA PHE A 2 -8.43 -16.91 13.73
C PHE A 2 -9.61 -15.92 13.74
N LYS A 3 -9.65 -15.00 14.71
CA LYS A 3 -10.86 -14.21 15.01
C LYS A 3 -11.15 -13.04 14.04
N TYR A 4 -10.18 -12.64 13.22
CA TYR A 4 -10.28 -11.48 12.34
C TYR A 4 -10.39 -11.86 10.85
N THR A 5 -11.18 -12.91 10.57
CA THR A 5 -11.43 -13.35 9.21
C THR A 5 -12.83 -13.95 9.08
N LEU A 6 -13.37 -13.95 7.87
CA LEU A 6 -14.67 -14.56 7.52
C LEU A 6 -14.50 -15.84 6.69
N ASP A 7 -13.26 -16.18 6.39
CA ASP A 7 -12.86 -17.32 5.58
C ASP A 7 -11.76 -18.12 6.30
N ASN A 8 -11.07 -18.96 5.60
CA ASN A 8 -10.00 -19.79 6.17
C ASN A 8 -8.64 -19.07 6.30
N LYS A 9 -8.59 -17.75 6.08
CA LYS A 9 -7.37 -16.98 6.23
C LYS A 9 -6.87 -17.00 7.68
N LYS A 10 -5.56 -16.91 7.85
CA LYS A 10 -4.91 -16.88 9.16
C LYS A 10 -4.42 -15.48 9.55
N TYR A 11 -4.93 -14.44 8.91
CA TYR A 11 -4.59 -13.05 9.15
C TYR A 11 -5.80 -12.11 8.99
N HIS A 12 -5.67 -10.90 9.55
CA HIS A 12 -6.72 -9.88 9.59
C HIS A 12 -6.92 -9.28 8.19
N THR A 13 -7.88 -9.79 7.46
CA THR A 13 -8.12 -9.37 6.07
C THR A 13 -8.86 -8.04 5.99
N LEU A 14 -8.52 -7.23 4.98
CA LEU A 14 -9.24 -5.99 4.68
C LEU A 14 -10.73 -6.23 4.43
N ASN A 15 -11.09 -7.37 3.81
CA ASN A 15 -12.50 -7.74 3.60
C ASN A 15 -13.25 -7.96 4.92
N TYR A 16 -12.64 -8.63 5.90
CA TYR A 16 -13.20 -8.78 7.24
C TYR A 16 -13.38 -7.40 7.90
N PHE A 17 -12.33 -6.58 7.91
CA PHE A 17 -12.37 -5.25 8.51
C PHE A 17 -13.50 -4.39 7.92
N TYR A 18 -13.60 -4.31 6.60
CA TYR A 18 -14.66 -3.53 5.96
C TYR A 18 -16.06 -4.08 6.23
N LYS A 19 -16.23 -5.38 6.14
CA LYS A 19 -17.54 -6.00 6.39
C LYS A 19 -18.01 -5.81 7.83
N THR A 20 -17.10 -5.93 8.79
CA THR A 20 -17.40 -5.72 10.21
C THR A 20 -17.68 -4.25 10.52
N LYS A 21 -16.87 -3.33 9.96
CA LYS A 21 -16.99 -1.89 10.22
C LYS A 21 -18.21 -1.25 9.55
N PHE A 22 -18.51 -1.65 8.30
CA PHE A 22 -19.53 -0.99 7.48
C PHE A 22 -20.77 -1.83 7.24
N ASN A 23 -20.80 -3.06 7.73
CA ASN A 23 -21.87 -4.04 7.48
C ASN A 23 -22.23 -4.16 5.99
N SER A 24 -21.23 -4.08 5.12
CA SER A 24 -21.41 -4.04 3.66
C SER A 24 -20.16 -4.54 2.95
N LYS A 25 -20.32 -4.97 1.69
CA LYS A 25 -19.19 -5.13 0.77
C LYS A 25 -18.66 -3.73 0.42
N VAL A 26 -17.34 -3.55 0.55
CA VAL A 26 -16.68 -2.27 0.21
C VAL A 26 -15.59 -2.51 -0.81
N PHE A 27 -15.53 -1.65 -1.82
CA PHE A 27 -14.47 -1.63 -2.83
C PHE A 27 -13.68 -0.34 -2.77
N LYS A 28 -12.37 -0.46 -2.95
CA LYS A 28 -11.52 0.68 -3.30
C LYS A 28 -11.59 0.89 -4.81
N VAL A 29 -11.97 2.09 -5.22
CA VAL A 29 -11.95 2.52 -6.61
C VAL A 29 -10.66 3.29 -6.82
N SER A 30 -9.72 2.70 -7.56
CA SER A 30 -8.41 3.29 -7.83
C SER A 30 -8.55 4.45 -8.82
N LEU A 31 -8.10 5.63 -8.39
CA LEU A 31 -8.23 6.90 -9.09
C LEU A 31 -6.85 7.49 -9.40
N ASN A 32 -6.72 8.09 -10.56
CA ASN A 32 -5.59 8.92 -10.93
C ASN A 32 -5.99 10.41 -10.81
N GLY A 33 -5.55 11.04 -9.73
CA GLY A 33 -5.80 12.47 -9.49
C GLY A 33 -4.94 13.41 -10.35
N ASN A 34 -4.12 12.86 -11.24
CA ASN A 34 -3.14 13.60 -12.05
C ASN A 34 -2.19 14.46 -11.20
N PHE A 35 -1.82 13.94 -10.02
CA PHE A 35 -0.82 14.56 -9.17
C PHE A 35 0.60 14.19 -9.62
N SER A 36 1.58 15.00 -9.28
CA SER A 36 2.99 14.70 -9.50
C SER A 36 3.63 14.07 -8.26
N CYS A 37 4.93 13.75 -8.36
CA CYS A 37 5.73 13.30 -7.23
C CYS A 37 6.93 14.23 -7.07
N PRO A 38 7.21 14.76 -5.86
CA PRO A 38 8.35 15.66 -5.65
C PRO A 38 9.69 14.99 -5.99
N ASN A 39 9.78 13.68 -5.80
CA ASN A 39 10.99 12.92 -6.10
C ASN A 39 11.28 12.83 -7.62
N PHE A 40 10.25 12.83 -8.46
CA PHE A 40 10.40 12.97 -9.91
C PHE A 40 10.69 14.42 -10.33
N LYS A 41 10.01 15.37 -9.71
CA LYS A 41 10.18 16.79 -10.05
C LYS A 41 11.58 17.29 -9.72
N ASN A 42 12.18 16.80 -8.63
CA ASN A 42 13.48 17.22 -8.13
C ASN A 42 14.62 16.23 -8.47
N GLY A 43 14.34 15.16 -9.23
CA GLY A 43 15.28 14.09 -9.56
C GLY A 43 14.67 13.01 -10.43
N ASN A 44 15.28 11.82 -10.43
CA ASN A 44 14.84 10.70 -11.29
C ASN A 44 13.78 9.79 -10.65
N GLY A 45 13.19 10.17 -9.52
CA GLY A 45 12.27 9.31 -8.77
C GLY A 45 12.96 8.19 -7.99
N CYS A 46 12.17 7.29 -7.41
CA CYS A 46 12.71 6.06 -6.83
C CYS A 46 13.17 5.12 -7.94
N ILE A 47 14.26 4.38 -7.74
CA ILE A 47 14.89 3.56 -8.80
C ILE A 47 13.97 2.47 -9.36
N PHE A 48 12.98 2.01 -8.59
CA PHE A 48 11.99 0.98 -8.97
C PHE A 48 10.74 1.55 -9.64
N CYS A 49 10.61 2.88 -9.76
CA CYS A 49 9.38 3.52 -10.22
C CYS A 49 9.43 3.77 -11.73
N SER A 50 8.54 3.17 -12.50
CA SER A 50 8.34 3.45 -13.91
C SER A 50 7.43 4.66 -14.06
N HIS A 51 7.95 5.84 -14.35
CA HIS A 51 7.22 7.10 -14.69
C HIS A 51 5.85 7.35 -14.01
N GLY A 52 5.64 6.78 -12.82
CA GLY A 52 4.42 6.92 -12.02
C GLY A 52 3.86 5.59 -11.54
N SER A 53 3.46 5.53 -10.28
CA SER A 53 2.83 4.35 -9.66
C SER A 53 1.33 4.28 -9.99
N GLY A 54 0.97 4.24 -11.25
CA GLY A 54 -0.42 4.45 -11.63
C GLY A 54 -1.03 3.49 -12.64
N ASP A 55 -0.32 2.44 -13.04
CA ASP A 55 -0.76 1.53 -14.12
C ASP A 55 -2.13 0.88 -13.89
N PHE A 56 -2.56 0.79 -12.64
CA PHE A 56 -3.87 0.24 -12.25
C PHE A 56 -4.83 1.32 -11.68
N ALA A 57 -4.47 2.58 -11.73
CA ALA A 57 -5.38 3.69 -11.46
C ALA A 57 -6.18 4.02 -12.71
N GLY A 58 -7.23 4.84 -12.56
CA GLY A 58 -7.99 5.33 -13.71
C GLY A 58 -7.11 6.08 -14.72
N ASN A 59 -7.58 6.18 -15.94
CA ASN A 59 -6.88 6.91 -16.99
C ASN A 59 -6.76 8.40 -16.60
N LYS A 60 -5.55 8.95 -16.66
CA LYS A 60 -5.26 10.34 -16.29
C LYS A 60 -5.93 11.39 -17.18
N GLU A 61 -6.34 11.00 -18.39
CA GLU A 61 -7.03 11.90 -19.34
C GLU A 61 -8.52 12.01 -19.02
N ASP A 62 -9.08 11.10 -18.21
CA ASP A 62 -10.47 11.12 -17.80
C ASP A 62 -10.65 11.90 -16.49
N ASP A 63 -11.78 12.59 -16.33
CA ASP A 63 -12.12 13.20 -15.07
C ASP A 63 -12.38 12.13 -13.97
N LEU A 64 -12.28 12.54 -12.71
CA LEU A 64 -12.39 11.63 -11.58
C LEU A 64 -13.76 10.94 -11.46
N VAL A 65 -14.84 11.59 -11.92
CA VAL A 65 -16.20 11.05 -11.87
C VAL A 65 -16.34 9.94 -12.92
N THR A 66 -15.79 10.14 -14.10
CA THR A 66 -15.72 9.14 -15.17
C THR A 66 -14.94 7.90 -14.71
N GLN A 67 -13.70 8.10 -14.22
CA GLN A 67 -12.89 7.01 -13.67
C GLN A 67 -13.63 6.23 -12.59
N PHE A 68 -14.31 6.92 -11.69
CA PHE A 68 -15.06 6.30 -10.60
C PHE A 68 -16.23 5.47 -11.13
N ASN A 69 -17.03 6.03 -12.05
CA ASN A 69 -18.23 5.39 -12.57
C ASN A 69 -17.94 4.15 -13.40
N GLU A 70 -16.82 4.09 -14.12
CA GLU A 70 -16.40 2.90 -14.86
C GLU A 70 -16.22 1.70 -13.93
N VAL A 71 -15.45 1.87 -12.86
CA VAL A 71 -15.21 0.81 -11.88
C VAL A 71 -16.50 0.48 -11.13
N LYS A 72 -17.28 1.49 -10.72
CA LYS A 72 -18.56 1.30 -10.04
C LYS A 72 -19.51 0.45 -10.89
N THR A 73 -19.72 0.80 -12.15
CA THR A 73 -20.62 0.08 -13.08
C THR A 73 -20.24 -1.39 -13.22
N MET A 74 -18.95 -1.69 -13.30
CA MET A 74 -18.45 -3.06 -13.34
C MET A 74 -18.75 -3.81 -12.04
N MET A 75 -18.55 -3.17 -10.89
CA MET A 75 -18.76 -3.80 -9.57
C MET A 75 -20.24 -3.97 -9.21
N GLU A 76 -21.11 -3.03 -9.57
CA GLU A 76 -22.55 -3.07 -9.29
C GLU A 76 -23.25 -4.27 -9.94
N LYS A 77 -22.78 -4.75 -11.09
CA LYS A 77 -23.29 -5.95 -11.74
C LYS A 77 -23.22 -7.18 -10.82
N LYS A 78 -22.20 -7.26 -9.99
CA LYS A 78 -21.96 -8.39 -9.08
C LYS A 78 -22.41 -8.10 -7.65
N TRP A 79 -22.33 -6.84 -7.21
CA TRP A 79 -22.64 -6.40 -5.85
C TRP A 79 -23.43 -5.08 -5.87
N PRO A 80 -24.76 -5.13 -6.12
CA PRO A 80 -25.59 -3.93 -6.33
C PRO A 80 -25.69 -3.02 -5.10
N HIS A 81 -25.39 -3.52 -3.90
CA HIS A 81 -25.45 -2.75 -2.64
C HIS A 81 -24.04 -2.47 -2.06
N ALA A 82 -23.01 -2.52 -2.88
CA ALA A 82 -21.66 -2.22 -2.42
C ALA A 82 -21.49 -0.74 -2.05
N LYS A 83 -20.60 -0.48 -1.11
CA LYS A 83 -20.09 0.84 -0.77
C LYS A 83 -18.69 1.02 -1.38
N TYR A 84 -18.28 2.27 -1.53
CA TYR A 84 -17.03 2.58 -2.21
C TYR A 84 -16.13 3.49 -1.37
N ILE A 85 -14.82 3.29 -1.52
CA ILE A 85 -13.79 4.20 -1.03
C ILE A 85 -13.03 4.71 -2.25
N GLY A 86 -13.01 6.04 -2.43
CA GLY A 86 -12.17 6.64 -3.46
C GLY A 86 -10.71 6.47 -3.09
N TYR A 87 -9.94 5.80 -3.92
CA TYR A 87 -8.54 5.50 -3.66
C TYR A 87 -7.63 6.28 -4.62
N PHE A 88 -7.12 7.41 -4.16
CA PHE A 88 -6.10 8.17 -4.88
C PHE A 88 -4.78 7.40 -4.79
N GLN A 89 -4.45 6.69 -5.87
CA GLN A 89 -3.34 5.73 -5.88
C GLN A 89 -2.11 6.24 -6.61
N ALA A 90 -2.28 6.90 -7.75
CA ALA A 90 -1.18 7.30 -8.62
C ALA A 90 -0.34 8.43 -8.02
N ASN A 91 0.97 8.27 -7.97
CA ASN A 91 1.93 9.29 -7.53
C ASN A 91 1.77 9.74 -6.05
N THR A 92 1.96 11.04 -5.77
CA THR A 92 1.94 11.61 -4.42
C THR A 92 0.71 12.50 -4.26
N ASN A 93 -0.36 11.94 -3.73
CA ASN A 93 -1.69 12.53 -3.80
C ASN A 93 -1.96 13.65 -2.78
N THR A 94 -0.96 14.12 -2.06
CA THR A 94 -0.99 15.33 -1.23
C THR A 94 -0.05 16.42 -1.75
N TYR A 95 0.61 16.20 -2.89
CA TYR A 95 1.57 17.12 -3.46
C TYR A 95 0.92 18.04 -4.51
N ALA A 96 0.08 18.94 -4.02
CA ALA A 96 -0.58 20.00 -4.80
C ALA A 96 -1.03 21.14 -3.85
N PRO A 97 -1.40 22.32 -4.37
CA PRO A 97 -2.09 23.36 -3.60
C PRO A 97 -3.35 22.83 -2.92
N LEU A 98 -3.64 23.33 -1.71
CA LEU A 98 -4.72 22.79 -0.86
C LEU A 98 -6.11 22.90 -1.51
N ASP A 99 -6.38 23.96 -2.25
CA ASP A 99 -7.63 24.15 -3.00
C ASP A 99 -7.85 23.04 -4.04
N ILE A 100 -6.82 22.67 -4.78
CA ILE A 100 -6.85 21.55 -5.74
C ILE A 100 -7.08 20.20 -5.03
N LEU A 101 -6.43 19.99 -3.89
CA LEU A 101 -6.64 18.78 -3.08
C LEU A 101 -8.10 18.67 -2.62
N LYS A 102 -8.63 19.77 -2.07
CA LYS A 102 -10.03 19.88 -1.62
C LYS A 102 -11.01 19.60 -2.76
N GLU A 103 -10.84 20.26 -3.89
CA GLU A 103 -11.70 20.07 -5.06
C GLU A 103 -11.79 18.60 -5.44
N LYS A 104 -10.65 17.94 -5.63
CA LYS A 104 -10.59 16.55 -6.08
C LYS A 104 -11.17 15.57 -5.05
N TYR A 105 -10.84 15.74 -3.77
CA TYR A 105 -11.33 14.85 -2.71
C TYR A 105 -12.84 15.02 -2.49
N GLU A 106 -13.33 16.27 -2.44
CA GLU A 106 -14.75 16.54 -2.28
C GLU A 106 -15.58 16.10 -3.48
N THR A 107 -15.03 16.16 -4.69
CA THR A 107 -15.70 15.63 -5.90
C THR A 107 -16.03 14.15 -5.73
N ILE A 108 -15.08 13.35 -5.24
CA ILE A 108 -15.31 11.91 -5.03
C ILE A 108 -16.23 11.65 -3.85
N LEU A 109 -16.10 12.39 -2.76
CA LEU A 109 -16.94 12.21 -1.56
C LEU A 109 -18.43 12.51 -1.80
N LYS A 110 -18.76 13.34 -2.78
CA LYS A 110 -20.15 13.65 -3.16
C LYS A 110 -20.83 12.53 -3.97
N LEU A 111 -20.07 11.55 -4.46
CA LEU A 111 -20.62 10.47 -5.28
C LEU A 111 -21.43 9.47 -4.45
N PRO A 112 -22.51 8.90 -5.02
CA PRO A 112 -23.36 7.95 -4.30
C PRO A 112 -22.62 6.74 -3.79
N ASN A 113 -22.93 6.32 -2.54
CA ASN A 113 -22.35 5.16 -1.86
C ASN A 113 -20.84 5.26 -1.58
N VAL A 114 -20.22 6.44 -1.75
CA VAL A 114 -18.86 6.69 -1.28
C VAL A 114 -18.90 6.95 0.23
N ILE A 115 -18.12 6.15 0.97
CA ILE A 115 -18.08 6.19 2.44
C ILE A 115 -16.76 6.71 2.98
N GLY A 116 -15.81 7.01 2.11
CA GLY A 116 -14.50 7.49 2.53
C GLY A 116 -13.48 7.59 1.43
N LEU A 117 -12.28 7.99 1.83
CA LEU A 117 -11.11 8.11 0.97
C LEU A 117 -9.94 7.28 1.50
N SER A 118 -9.13 6.81 0.58
CA SER A 118 -7.79 6.28 0.82
C SER A 118 -6.82 7.08 -0.05
N ILE A 119 -5.81 7.69 0.56
CA ILE A 119 -4.90 8.63 -0.11
C ILE A 119 -3.47 8.10 0.01
N ALA A 120 -2.92 7.61 -1.10
CA ALA A 120 -1.53 7.17 -1.15
C ALA A 120 -0.61 8.38 -1.33
N THR A 121 0.39 8.48 -0.47
CA THR A 121 1.30 9.62 -0.50
C THR A 121 2.67 9.30 0.10
N ARG A 122 3.52 10.32 0.14
CA ARG A 122 4.84 10.33 0.79
C ARG A 122 4.74 11.03 2.14
N CYS A 123 5.54 10.59 3.10
CA CYS A 123 5.58 11.20 4.43
C CYS A 123 6.09 12.66 4.43
N ASP A 124 6.91 13.01 3.45
CA ASP A 124 7.53 14.33 3.29
C ASP A 124 6.75 15.29 2.37
N ALA A 125 5.52 14.90 1.98
CA ALA A 125 4.69 15.67 1.05
C ALA A 125 3.31 16.02 1.63
N ILE A 126 3.17 16.11 2.93
CA ILE A 126 1.95 16.53 3.63
C ILE A 126 2.29 17.84 4.36
N SER A 127 1.85 18.98 3.82
CA SER A 127 1.99 20.27 4.50
C SER A 127 1.13 20.35 5.76
N ASP A 128 1.44 21.26 6.68
CA ASP A 128 0.64 21.43 7.90
C ASP A 128 -0.81 21.84 7.57
N GLU A 129 -1.02 22.71 6.57
CA GLU A 129 -2.37 23.07 6.08
C GLU A 129 -3.13 21.86 5.52
N CYS A 130 -2.45 21.00 4.75
CA CYS A 130 -3.03 19.76 4.26
C CYS A 130 -3.38 18.83 5.43
N LEU A 131 -2.50 18.73 6.42
CA LEU A 131 -2.69 17.89 7.61
C LEU A 131 -3.92 18.33 8.42
N ASP A 132 -4.14 19.63 8.59
CA ASP A 132 -5.31 20.18 9.27
C ASP A 132 -6.61 19.90 8.49
N TYR A 133 -6.57 19.99 7.17
CA TYR A 133 -7.69 19.60 6.32
C TYR A 133 -7.98 18.08 6.38
N LEU A 134 -6.94 17.24 6.38
CA LEU A 134 -7.10 15.80 6.54
C LEU A 134 -7.69 15.44 7.91
N GLU A 135 -7.35 16.17 8.97
CA GLU A 135 -7.97 16.01 10.28
C GLU A 135 -9.47 16.32 10.23
N ASP A 136 -9.87 17.46 9.64
CA ASP A 136 -11.28 17.79 9.45
C ASP A 136 -11.99 16.71 8.62
N LEU A 137 -11.38 16.28 7.55
CA LEU A 137 -11.90 15.23 6.68
C LEU A 137 -12.12 13.91 7.45
N SER A 138 -11.19 13.54 8.34
CA SER A 138 -11.29 12.32 9.14
C SER A 138 -12.44 12.30 10.14
N LYS A 139 -12.93 13.49 10.56
CA LYS A 139 -14.06 13.63 11.49
C LYS A 139 -15.43 13.39 10.82
N ARG A 140 -15.50 13.55 9.50
CA ARG A 140 -16.77 13.48 8.73
C ARG A 140 -16.84 12.32 7.73
N THR A 141 -15.72 11.62 7.48
CA THR A 141 -15.69 10.45 6.58
C THR A 141 -14.64 9.44 7.01
N PHE A 142 -14.71 8.23 6.48
CA PHE A 142 -13.66 7.25 6.71
C PHE A 142 -12.41 7.61 5.88
N LEU A 143 -11.40 8.13 6.54
CA LEU A 143 -10.15 8.51 5.91
C LEU A 143 -9.03 7.54 6.24
N THR A 144 -8.26 7.15 5.24
CA THR A 144 -7.01 6.38 5.38
C THR A 144 -5.89 7.09 4.62
N ILE A 145 -4.77 7.35 5.27
CA ILE A 145 -3.54 7.78 4.61
C ILE A 145 -2.63 6.58 4.42
N GLU A 146 -2.22 6.34 3.18
CA GLU A 146 -1.33 5.24 2.82
C GLU A 146 0.08 5.78 2.56
N LEU A 147 1.01 5.44 3.44
CA LEU A 147 2.38 5.95 3.39
C LEU A 147 3.35 4.89 2.84
N GLY A 148 4.12 5.25 1.83
CA GLY A 148 5.19 4.40 1.32
C GLY A 148 6.45 4.56 2.16
N LEU A 149 6.71 3.66 3.11
CA LEU A 149 7.99 3.53 3.80
C LEU A 149 9.00 2.78 2.93
N GLN A 150 8.61 1.61 2.47
CA GLN A 150 9.33 0.59 1.71
C GLN A 150 10.29 -0.24 2.59
N SER A 151 11.16 0.36 3.38
CA SER A 151 12.08 -0.24 4.34
C SER A 151 12.33 0.72 5.51
N MET A 152 12.65 0.20 6.71
CA MET A 152 13.10 1.03 7.84
C MET A 152 14.59 1.42 7.75
N HIS A 153 15.35 0.81 6.85
CA HIS A 153 16.80 0.98 6.78
C HIS A 153 17.19 2.18 5.91
N ASP A 154 17.72 3.24 6.51
CA ASP A 154 18.14 4.46 5.79
C ASP A 154 19.16 4.19 4.68
N LYS A 155 20.00 3.16 4.85
CA LYS A 155 20.93 2.73 3.80
C LYS A 155 20.17 2.25 2.56
N THR A 156 19.13 1.44 2.77
CA THR A 156 18.25 0.97 1.68
C THR A 156 17.46 2.13 1.08
N LEU A 157 16.89 3.02 1.91
CA LEU A 157 16.15 4.19 1.44
C LEU A 157 17.00 5.10 0.55
N LYS A 158 18.27 5.31 0.90
CA LYS A 158 19.24 6.04 0.07
C LYS A 158 19.51 5.31 -1.24
N LEU A 159 19.78 4.01 -1.19
CA LEU A 159 20.04 3.18 -2.36
C LEU A 159 18.90 3.24 -3.38
N ILE A 160 17.65 3.11 -2.91
CA ILE A 160 16.49 3.13 -3.79
C ILE A 160 16.03 4.54 -4.15
N ASN A 161 16.81 5.57 -3.82
CA ASN A 161 16.49 6.98 -4.06
C ASN A 161 15.08 7.36 -3.54
N ARG A 162 14.76 6.95 -2.30
CA ARG A 162 13.43 7.19 -1.73
C ARG A 162 13.14 8.68 -1.48
N GLY A 163 14.18 9.49 -1.23
CA GLY A 163 14.10 10.93 -1.06
C GLY A 163 13.64 11.41 0.31
N HIS A 164 13.37 10.51 1.25
CA HIS A 164 13.16 10.78 2.68
C HIS A 164 13.83 9.68 3.51
N ASP A 165 14.07 9.96 4.78
CA ASP A 165 14.63 9.06 5.78
C ASP A 165 13.57 8.48 6.73
N LEU A 166 13.98 7.58 7.61
CA LEU A 166 13.11 6.97 8.61
C LEU A 166 12.58 8.00 9.61
N LYS A 167 13.40 8.99 10.00
CA LYS A 167 12.99 10.04 10.94
C LYS A 167 11.81 10.86 10.41
N SER A 168 11.87 11.27 9.15
CA SER A 168 10.78 12.01 8.49
C SER A 168 9.50 11.18 8.43
N PHE A 169 9.64 9.87 8.23
CA PHE A 169 8.50 8.95 8.25
C PHE A 169 7.87 8.88 9.65
N ASP A 170 8.67 8.74 10.71
CA ASP A 170 8.19 8.69 12.09
C ASP A 170 7.44 9.95 12.50
N GLU A 171 7.99 11.11 12.18
CA GLU A 171 7.36 12.40 12.45
C GLU A 171 6.00 12.51 11.76
N CYS A 172 5.90 12.07 10.51
CA CYS A 172 4.65 12.06 9.76
C CYS A 172 3.61 11.12 10.37
N VAL A 173 3.99 9.86 10.67
CA VAL A 173 3.10 8.89 11.32
C VAL A 173 2.61 9.43 12.66
N LYS A 174 3.49 10.01 13.48
CA LYS A 174 3.13 10.61 14.77
C LYS A 174 2.10 11.72 14.58
N LYS A 175 2.30 12.66 13.64
CA LYS A 175 1.37 13.76 13.35
C LYS A 175 -0.02 13.24 12.94
N LEU A 176 -0.07 12.20 12.09
CA LEU A 176 -1.32 11.57 11.64
C LEU A 176 -2.03 10.84 12.79
N LYS A 177 -1.30 10.06 13.58
CA LYS A 177 -1.87 9.31 14.71
C LYS A 177 -2.37 10.23 15.85
N GLN A 178 -1.72 11.36 16.10
CA GLN A 178 -2.20 12.38 17.04
C GLN A 178 -3.55 12.98 16.63
N ARG A 179 -3.87 12.98 15.32
CA ARG A 179 -5.14 13.43 14.76
C ARG A 179 -6.16 12.32 14.55
N ASN A 180 -5.90 11.12 15.08
CA ASN A 180 -6.75 9.93 14.93
C ASN A 180 -7.02 9.53 13.45
N ILE A 181 -6.11 9.85 12.54
CA ILE A 181 -6.18 9.44 11.14
C ILE A 181 -5.67 8.00 11.00
N ASN A 182 -6.38 7.15 10.23
CA ASN A 182 -5.91 5.79 9.96
C ASN A 182 -4.70 5.82 9.04
N VAL A 183 -3.65 5.10 9.43
CA VAL A 183 -2.39 5.00 8.69
C VAL A 183 -2.17 3.59 8.21
N VAL A 184 -1.98 3.44 6.91
CA VAL A 184 -1.57 2.18 6.26
C VAL A 184 -0.17 2.36 5.70
N VAL A 185 0.72 1.43 5.97
CA VAL A 185 2.11 1.51 5.52
C VAL A 185 2.38 0.53 4.40
N HIS A 186 3.10 0.97 3.37
CA HIS A 186 3.58 0.11 2.29
C HIS A 186 5.04 -0.24 2.52
N ILE A 187 5.36 -1.52 2.46
CA ILE A 187 6.72 -2.05 2.47
C ILE A 187 6.97 -2.91 1.23
N ILE A 188 8.25 -3.07 0.87
CA ILE A 188 8.67 -3.89 -0.27
C ILE A 188 9.69 -4.92 0.23
N ASN A 189 9.37 -6.20 0.07
CA ASN A 189 10.30 -7.29 0.32
C ASN A 189 11.19 -7.55 -0.90
N GLY A 190 12.44 -7.90 -0.66
CA GLY A 190 13.42 -8.18 -1.69
C GLY A 190 14.10 -6.93 -2.28
N LEU A 191 14.08 -5.80 -1.57
CA LEU A 191 14.87 -4.62 -1.97
C LEU A 191 16.35 -4.99 -2.09
N PRO A 192 17.11 -4.36 -3.03
CA PRO A 192 18.49 -4.73 -3.29
C PRO A 192 19.35 -4.77 -2.02
N PHE A 193 20.03 -5.89 -1.81
CA PHE A 193 20.94 -6.16 -0.68
C PHE A 193 20.28 -6.23 0.70
N GLU A 194 18.94 -6.24 0.80
CA GLU A 194 18.27 -6.56 2.06
C GLU A 194 18.25 -8.05 2.33
N THR A 195 18.56 -8.41 3.56
CA THR A 195 18.43 -9.80 4.07
C THR A 195 17.02 -10.03 4.61
N LYS A 196 16.66 -11.30 4.81
CA LYS A 196 15.41 -11.67 5.49
C LYS A 196 15.28 -10.98 6.86
N ASP A 197 16.34 -10.95 7.65
CA ASP A 197 16.33 -10.30 8.97
C ASP A 197 16.04 -8.81 8.89
N MET A 198 16.52 -8.12 7.86
CA MET A 198 16.23 -6.71 7.63
C MET A 198 14.75 -6.49 7.29
N MET A 199 14.15 -7.34 6.45
CA MET A 199 12.72 -7.28 6.14
C MET A 199 11.87 -7.52 7.40
N LEU A 200 12.20 -8.55 8.20
CA LEU A 200 11.52 -8.83 9.47
C LEU A 200 11.70 -7.71 10.50
N ALA A 201 12.87 -7.06 10.54
CA ALA A 201 13.10 -5.90 11.41
C ALA A 201 12.17 -4.74 11.05
N THR A 202 11.92 -4.50 9.75
CA THR A 202 10.97 -3.49 9.28
C THR A 202 9.56 -3.75 9.82
N VAL A 203 9.09 -4.98 9.81
CA VAL A 203 7.78 -5.36 10.34
C VAL A 203 7.70 -5.23 11.86
N LYS A 204 8.72 -5.69 12.58
CA LYS A 204 8.81 -5.49 14.05
C LYS A 204 8.76 -4.01 14.43
N TYR A 205 9.49 -3.19 13.70
CA TYR A 205 9.48 -1.74 13.89
C TYR A 205 8.08 -1.13 13.71
N LEU A 206 7.34 -1.54 12.67
CA LEU A 206 5.99 -1.04 12.40
C LEU A 206 4.98 -1.37 13.51
N ASN A 207 5.15 -2.47 14.25
CA ASN A 207 4.32 -2.77 15.42
C ASN A 207 4.40 -1.66 16.49
N SER A 208 5.57 -1.02 16.66
CA SER A 208 5.78 0.04 17.66
C SER A 208 5.05 1.35 17.31
N LEU A 209 4.79 1.59 16.03
CA LEU A 209 4.17 2.82 15.52
C LEU A 209 2.63 2.84 15.63
N LYS A 210 2.01 1.74 16.05
CA LYS A 210 0.54 1.60 16.15
C LYS A 210 -0.18 1.94 14.85
N ILE A 211 0.36 1.50 13.72
CA ILE A 211 -0.29 1.65 12.40
C ILE A 211 -1.59 0.84 12.35
N ASP A 212 -2.52 1.24 11.49
CA ASP A 212 -3.83 0.59 11.36
C ASP A 212 -3.84 -0.52 10.33
N GLY A 213 -2.94 -0.44 9.34
CA GLY A 213 -2.85 -1.47 8.30
C GLY A 213 -1.52 -1.48 7.57
N ILE A 214 -1.31 -2.53 6.80
CA ILE A 214 -0.07 -2.73 6.04
C ILE A 214 -0.36 -3.29 4.64
N LYS A 215 0.46 -2.87 3.67
CA LYS A 215 0.60 -3.53 2.36
C LYS A 215 2.02 -4.06 2.23
N ILE A 216 2.13 -5.35 2.08
CA ILE A 216 3.40 -6.04 1.82
C ILE A 216 3.50 -6.30 0.32
N HIS A 217 4.48 -5.69 -0.32
CA HIS A 217 4.78 -5.88 -1.73
C HIS A 217 6.07 -6.68 -1.90
N MET A 218 6.24 -7.32 -3.04
CA MET A 218 7.54 -7.77 -3.50
C MET A 218 8.15 -6.74 -4.45
N LEU A 219 9.46 -6.72 -4.54
CA LEU A 219 10.17 -5.93 -5.52
C LEU A 219 9.83 -6.38 -6.94
N HIS A 220 9.61 -5.42 -7.82
CA HIS A 220 9.47 -5.64 -9.25
C HIS A 220 10.63 -4.98 -9.96
N VAL A 221 11.41 -5.73 -10.71
CA VAL A 221 12.36 -5.19 -11.68
C VAL A 221 11.60 -4.98 -12.98
N LEU A 222 11.37 -3.72 -13.32
CA LEU A 222 10.62 -3.33 -14.51
C LEU A 222 11.57 -2.74 -15.55
N LYS A 223 11.24 -2.93 -16.83
CA LYS A 223 11.96 -2.34 -17.96
C LYS A 223 12.02 -0.81 -17.84
N ASN A 224 13.08 -0.23 -18.36
CA ASN A 224 13.31 1.21 -18.44
C ASN A 224 13.38 1.92 -17.07
N THR A 225 13.75 1.20 -16.00
CA THR A 225 13.96 1.75 -14.66
C THR A 225 15.45 1.77 -14.29
N GLU A 226 15.83 2.64 -13.35
CA GLU A 226 17.19 2.60 -12.78
C GLU A 226 17.45 1.29 -12.02
N LEU A 227 16.40 0.64 -11.51
CA LEU A 227 16.51 -0.66 -10.87
C LEU A 227 16.90 -1.77 -11.87
N GLU A 228 16.42 -1.71 -13.12
CA GLU A 228 16.85 -2.62 -14.18
C GLU A 228 18.36 -2.49 -14.43
N LYS A 229 18.88 -1.26 -14.51
CA LYS A 229 20.32 -1.02 -14.67
C LYS A 229 21.11 -1.60 -13.53
N LEU A 230 20.70 -1.30 -12.29
CA LEU A 230 21.35 -1.85 -11.10
C LEU A 230 21.31 -3.39 -11.09
N TYR A 231 20.20 -4.00 -11.50
CA TYR A 231 20.08 -5.44 -11.59
C TYR A 231 21.04 -6.04 -12.63
N ASN A 232 21.12 -5.45 -13.81
CA ASN A 232 22.02 -5.89 -14.86
C ASN A 232 23.51 -5.77 -14.48
N GLU A 233 23.85 -4.78 -13.67
CA GLU A 233 25.23 -4.54 -13.20
C GLU A 233 25.63 -5.45 -12.04
N THR A 234 24.72 -5.70 -11.10
CA THR A 234 25.08 -6.34 -9.81
C THR A 234 24.53 -7.74 -9.65
N HIS A 235 23.51 -8.11 -10.42
CA HIS A 235 22.76 -9.36 -10.26
C HIS A 235 22.37 -9.61 -8.81
N PHE A 236 21.92 -8.56 -8.08
CA PHE A 236 21.48 -8.72 -6.70
C PHE A 236 20.39 -9.80 -6.61
N HIS A 237 20.30 -10.46 -5.47
CA HIS A 237 19.38 -11.58 -5.27
C HIS A 237 17.92 -11.16 -5.46
N ILE A 238 17.22 -11.86 -6.34
CA ILE A 238 15.76 -11.78 -6.49
C ILE A 238 15.14 -12.92 -5.70
N LEU A 239 14.22 -12.61 -4.81
CA LEU A 239 13.56 -13.64 -4.00
C LEU A 239 12.86 -14.67 -4.88
N THR A 240 13.12 -15.94 -4.63
CA THR A 240 12.29 -17.02 -5.18
C THR A 240 10.88 -16.96 -4.61
N LYS A 241 9.95 -17.64 -5.24
CA LYS A 241 8.57 -17.71 -4.75
C LYS A 241 8.52 -18.31 -3.33
N GLU A 242 9.30 -19.34 -3.09
CA GLU A 242 9.40 -20.05 -1.83
C GLU A 242 9.98 -19.16 -0.71
N GLU A 243 11.04 -18.40 -1.00
CA GLU A 243 11.61 -17.42 -0.06
C GLU A 243 10.60 -16.32 0.26
N TYR A 244 9.91 -15.80 -0.75
CA TYR A 244 8.88 -14.77 -0.53
C TYR A 244 7.74 -15.27 0.36
N ILE A 245 7.23 -16.49 0.11
CA ILE A 245 6.17 -17.10 0.93
C ILE A 245 6.65 -17.28 2.37
N ASP A 246 7.88 -17.77 2.56
CA ASP A 246 8.46 -17.97 3.88
C ASP A 246 8.60 -16.65 4.66
N ILE A 247 9.12 -15.60 4.01
CA ILE A 247 9.26 -14.26 4.60
C ILE A 247 7.89 -13.70 4.98
N VAL A 248 6.91 -13.71 4.07
CA VAL A 248 5.57 -13.16 4.33
C VAL A 248 4.88 -13.90 5.48
N CYS A 249 5.05 -15.22 5.58
CA CYS A 249 4.51 -15.98 6.70
C CYS A 249 5.18 -15.57 8.03
N ASP A 250 6.50 -15.39 8.06
CA ASP A 250 7.21 -14.89 9.24
C ASP A 250 6.76 -13.48 9.62
N GLU A 251 6.58 -12.58 8.64
CA GLU A 251 6.06 -11.23 8.84
C GLU A 251 4.65 -11.24 9.43
N LEU A 252 3.76 -12.08 8.90
CA LEU A 252 2.42 -12.24 9.45
C LEU A 252 2.44 -12.73 10.90
N GLU A 253 3.31 -13.69 11.22
CA GLU A 253 3.48 -14.19 12.58
C GLU A 253 3.96 -13.11 13.56
N LEU A 254 4.78 -12.18 13.10
CA LEU A 254 5.33 -11.07 13.89
C LEU A 254 4.35 -9.88 14.02
N LEU A 255 3.54 -9.62 13.00
CA LEU A 255 2.61 -8.47 12.98
C LEU A 255 1.53 -8.59 14.05
N ASN A 256 1.27 -7.49 14.76
CA ASN A 256 0.13 -7.44 15.67
C ASN A 256 -1.17 -7.80 14.96
N GLU A 257 -1.97 -8.67 15.57
CA GLU A 257 -3.23 -9.19 15.00
C GLU A 257 -4.29 -8.12 14.70
N LYS A 258 -4.15 -6.91 15.27
CA LYS A 258 -5.05 -5.77 15.02
C LYS A 258 -4.70 -5.01 13.75
N ILE A 259 -3.46 -5.14 13.24
CA ILE A 259 -3.05 -4.50 11.99
C ILE A 259 -3.76 -5.18 10.81
N VAL A 260 -4.48 -4.38 10.02
CA VAL A 260 -5.23 -4.89 8.87
C VAL A 260 -4.30 -5.17 7.70
N ILE A 261 -4.34 -6.37 7.15
CA ILE A 261 -3.57 -6.74 5.97
C ILE A 261 -4.34 -6.32 4.72
N HIS A 262 -3.89 -5.23 4.09
CA HIS A 262 -4.49 -4.69 2.88
C HIS A 262 -4.09 -5.45 1.63
N ARG A 263 -2.84 -5.91 1.57
CA ARG A 263 -2.26 -6.65 0.45
C ARG A 263 -1.00 -7.40 0.90
N ILE A 264 -0.76 -8.57 0.30
CA ILE A 264 0.45 -9.39 0.50
C ILE A 264 1.06 -9.86 -0.83
N THR A 265 0.76 -9.17 -1.93
CA THR A 265 1.33 -9.43 -3.27
C THR A 265 1.41 -8.13 -4.04
N GLY A 266 2.04 -8.14 -5.21
CA GLY A 266 2.05 -7.03 -6.17
C GLY A 266 1.26 -7.37 -7.44
N ASP A 267 1.05 -6.37 -8.26
CA ASP A 267 0.46 -6.47 -9.60
C ASP A 267 1.36 -5.68 -10.57
N PRO A 268 2.39 -6.29 -11.19
CA PRO A 268 3.17 -5.64 -12.22
C PRO A 268 2.42 -5.68 -13.57
N THR A 269 2.76 -4.75 -14.46
CA THR A 269 2.44 -4.88 -15.88
C THR A 269 3.26 -6.04 -16.44
N LYS A 270 2.60 -7.02 -17.10
CA LYS A 270 3.27 -8.23 -17.56
C LYS A 270 4.31 -7.95 -18.63
N GLU A 271 4.04 -6.97 -19.47
CA GLU A 271 4.87 -6.55 -20.59
C GLU A 271 6.20 -5.94 -20.15
N ASP A 272 6.20 -5.30 -18.98
CA ASP A 272 7.35 -4.57 -18.44
C ASP A 272 8.11 -5.36 -17.36
N LEU A 273 7.52 -6.44 -16.84
CA LEU A 273 8.16 -7.23 -15.79
C LEU A 273 9.36 -8.02 -16.32
N ILE A 274 10.52 -7.77 -15.71
CA ILE A 274 11.74 -8.56 -15.92
C ILE A 274 11.81 -9.67 -14.86
N GLU A 275 11.77 -9.28 -13.57
CA GLU A 275 11.81 -10.19 -12.43
C GLU A 275 10.94 -9.66 -11.26
N PRO A 276 10.42 -10.54 -10.41
CA PRO A 276 10.41 -12.00 -10.49
C PRO A 276 9.26 -12.52 -11.39
N THR A 277 9.57 -13.40 -12.33
CA THR A 277 8.60 -13.91 -13.31
C THR A 277 7.48 -14.76 -12.70
N TRP A 278 7.71 -15.39 -11.52
CA TRP A 278 6.68 -16.18 -10.82
C TRP A 278 5.49 -15.34 -10.34
N LEU A 279 5.64 -14.02 -10.25
CA LEU A 279 4.58 -13.11 -9.80
C LEU A 279 3.39 -13.03 -10.78
N ILE A 280 3.57 -13.33 -12.05
CA ILE A 280 2.48 -13.35 -13.03
C ILE A 280 1.32 -14.24 -12.57
N LYS A 281 1.59 -15.24 -11.74
CA LYS A 281 0.58 -16.14 -11.15
C LYS A 281 0.25 -15.77 -9.69
N LYS A 282 -0.05 -14.49 -9.41
CA LYS A 282 -0.26 -13.98 -8.04
C LYS A 282 -1.25 -14.78 -7.18
N PHE A 283 -2.31 -15.35 -7.78
CA PHE A 283 -3.27 -16.17 -7.03
C PHE A 283 -2.65 -17.47 -6.53
N CYS A 284 -1.67 -18.04 -7.24
CA CYS A 284 -0.91 -19.18 -6.75
C CYS A 284 -0.11 -18.79 -5.50
N VAL A 285 0.54 -17.64 -5.52
CA VAL A 285 1.30 -17.12 -4.38
C VAL A 285 0.41 -16.92 -3.16
N LEU A 286 -0.76 -16.28 -3.32
CA LEU A 286 -1.73 -16.09 -2.24
C LEU A 286 -2.19 -17.42 -1.63
N ASN A 287 -2.52 -18.39 -2.48
CA ASN A 287 -2.94 -19.72 -2.03
C ASN A 287 -1.81 -20.47 -1.32
N ASP A 288 -0.58 -20.32 -1.79
CA ASP A 288 0.58 -20.99 -1.19
C ASP A 288 0.95 -20.35 0.16
N ILE A 289 0.80 -19.03 0.34
CA ILE A 289 0.92 -18.37 1.66
C ILE A 289 -0.15 -18.94 2.64
N ASP A 290 -1.40 -19.05 2.19
CA ASP A 290 -2.47 -19.61 3.04
C ASP A 290 -2.18 -21.07 3.47
N LYS A 291 -1.72 -21.91 2.53
CA LYS A 291 -1.32 -23.30 2.81
C LYS A 291 -0.15 -23.35 3.78
N GLU A 292 0.85 -22.48 3.57
CA GLU A 292 2.03 -22.43 4.44
C GLU A 292 1.67 -22.03 5.87
N MET A 293 0.81 -21.02 6.06
CA MET A 293 0.28 -20.65 7.37
C MET A 293 -0.46 -21.81 8.06
N VAL A 294 -1.19 -22.60 7.30
CA VAL A 294 -1.85 -23.81 7.82
C VAL A 294 -0.82 -24.89 8.18
N ARG A 295 0.17 -25.16 7.29
CA ARG A 295 1.25 -26.13 7.52
C ARG A 295 2.05 -25.82 8.78
N ARG A 296 2.32 -24.53 9.03
CA ARG A 296 2.99 -24.02 10.24
C ARG A 296 2.10 -24.06 11.48
N ASN A 297 0.82 -24.41 11.33
CA ASN A 297 -0.18 -24.22 12.38
C ASN A 297 -0.10 -22.82 13.00
N SER A 298 -0.02 -21.80 12.14
CA SER A 298 0.28 -20.44 12.54
C SER A 298 -0.83 -19.45 12.15
N TYR A 299 -0.71 -18.23 12.68
CA TYR A 299 -1.63 -17.11 12.43
C TYR A 299 -0.93 -15.78 12.72
N GLN A 300 -1.50 -14.68 12.23
CA GLN A 300 -1.00 -13.33 12.47
C GLN A 300 -0.90 -13.03 13.97
N GLY A 301 0.25 -12.57 14.39
CA GLY A 301 0.54 -12.20 15.77
C GLY A 301 0.93 -13.35 16.69
N LYS A 302 1.12 -14.57 16.16
CA LYS A 302 1.54 -15.73 16.99
C LYS A 302 2.91 -15.50 17.64
N ARG A 303 3.79 -14.71 17.00
CA ARG A 303 5.16 -14.41 17.45
C ARG A 303 5.41 -12.92 17.69
N LYS A 304 4.36 -12.11 17.89
CA LYS A 304 4.48 -10.66 18.01
C LYS A 304 5.31 -10.15 19.17
N ASP A 305 5.46 -10.97 20.19
CA ASP A 305 6.21 -10.62 21.43
C ASP A 305 7.65 -11.20 21.42
N ASN A 306 8.10 -11.72 20.27
CA ASN A 306 9.44 -12.30 20.07
C ASN A 306 10.43 -11.33 19.42
#